data_abbcb004e539f394752315d2c06127d1
#
_entry.id   abbcb004e539f394752315d2c06127d1
#
_cell.length_a   1.000
_cell.length_b   1.000
_cell.length_c   1.000
_cell.angle_alpha   90.00
_cell.angle_beta   90.00
_cell.angle_gamma   90.00
#
_symmetry.space_group_name_H-M   'P 1'
#
loop_
_entity.id
_entity.type
_entity.pdbx_description
1 polymer ?
#
loop_
_entity_poly.entity_id
_entity_poly.type
_entity_poly.pdbx_seq_one_letter_code
_entity_poly.pdbx_strand_id
1 'polypeptide(L)'
;MKKLIIVFLLVTSLLVGCTTKKNSDDSVEQVFQPYQEIQKDSSISLGIQNVPTGYMNPAKQQGKVVRFDYITNTYDYQDRVMKKYAYVYIPYGYETSTERYDVVYTMHGHTGDVTSFPGELDDLTDIKNVIDHLIEKKEMKPMLMVFASYYHDNVDMETDDYDASLTEAFGKELQNDLLPQFEHAYRTYASSTSEEDLIASRDHRIFLGFSMGAVTTWYRMMDSMRYFRYYVPFSGSLYWGNRSMVNEYGYDNPNWTAQLLDNAIIAQGYTAEAFYVLALTGTKDFAYRTVNMQIDDMKQHSDMFHYDSDEVNGNFTLLLGENEEHDYHAKRLYIFNSLPMISQMIVKRDILLSGNND
;
A
#
# COMPACT_ATOMS: atom_id res chain seq x y z
N MET A 1 -41.64 52.13 -14.87
CA MET A 1 -43.07 51.84 -14.92
C MET A 1 -43.28 50.50 -15.56
N LYS A 2 -44.17 49.74 -15.03
CA LYS A 2 -44.68 48.36 -15.32
C LYS A 2 -43.99 47.24 -14.51
N LYS A 3 -44.69 46.89 -13.45
CA LYS A 3 -44.60 45.66 -12.68
C LYS A 3 -45.13 44.48 -13.50
N LEU A 4 -44.49 43.34 -13.47
CA LEU A 4 -45.10 42.10 -13.90
C LEU A 4 -45.09 41.10 -12.75
N ILE A 5 -46.28 40.72 -12.36
CA ILE A 5 -46.61 39.70 -11.35
C ILE A 5 -46.66 38.37 -12.07
N ILE A 6 -45.98 37.34 -11.61
CA ILE A 6 -46.16 35.96 -12.07
C ILE A 6 -46.73 35.13 -10.94
N VAL A 7 -47.88 34.54 -11.25
CA VAL A 7 -48.75 33.75 -10.41
C VAL A 7 -48.26 32.31 -10.32
N PHE A 8 -48.21 31.75 -9.08
CA PHE A 8 -48.05 30.33 -8.81
C PHE A 8 -49.32 29.56 -9.21
N LEU A 9 -49.15 28.51 -9.97
CA LEU A 9 -50.19 27.49 -10.17
C LEU A 9 -49.74 26.16 -9.56
N LEU A 10 -50.40 25.81 -8.45
CA LEU A 10 -50.40 24.45 -7.90
C LEU A 10 -51.31 23.58 -8.78
N VAL A 11 -50.78 22.45 -9.23
CA VAL A 11 -51.60 21.37 -9.76
C VAL A 11 -51.37 20.13 -8.91
N THR A 12 -52.35 19.79 -8.12
CA THR A 12 -52.51 18.51 -7.44
C THR A 12 -53.20 17.53 -8.42
N SER A 13 -52.58 16.40 -8.66
CA SER A 13 -53.28 15.26 -9.23
C SER A 13 -53.00 13.99 -8.44
N LEU A 14 -54.02 13.53 -7.74
CA LEU A 14 -54.15 12.17 -7.22
C LEU A 14 -54.32 11.22 -8.40
N LEU A 15 -53.61 10.12 -8.43
CA LEU A 15 -54.01 8.92 -9.14
C LEU A 15 -53.70 7.65 -8.33
N VAL A 16 -54.71 6.84 -8.32
CA VAL A 16 -54.97 5.59 -7.65
C VAL A 16 -54.19 4.45 -8.26
N GLY A 17 -53.87 3.49 -7.42
CA GLY A 17 -53.07 2.29 -7.52
C GLY A 17 -53.21 1.40 -8.75
N CYS A 18 -52.13 0.66 -8.94
CA CYS A 18 -52.21 -0.70 -9.45
C CYS A 18 -51.00 -1.50 -8.96
N THR A 19 -51.24 -2.54 -8.20
CA THR A 19 -50.24 -3.47 -7.69
C THR A 19 -49.76 -4.39 -8.80
N THR A 20 -48.47 -4.35 -9.11
CA THR A 20 -47.80 -5.49 -9.74
C THR A 20 -46.53 -5.81 -8.95
N LYS A 21 -46.48 -7.03 -8.42
CA LYS A 21 -45.28 -7.64 -7.87
C LYS A 21 -44.19 -7.60 -8.93
N LYS A 22 -43.08 -6.95 -8.61
CA LYS A 22 -41.82 -7.08 -9.35
C LYS A 22 -40.76 -7.56 -8.39
N ASN A 23 -40.08 -8.60 -8.79
CA ASN A 23 -38.96 -9.23 -8.11
C ASN A 23 -37.91 -8.17 -7.79
N SER A 24 -37.47 -8.15 -6.55
CA SER A 24 -36.36 -7.36 -6.07
C SER A 24 -35.06 -7.97 -6.58
N ASP A 25 -34.48 -7.33 -7.58
CA ASP A 25 -33.05 -7.46 -7.89
C ASP A 25 -32.36 -6.39 -7.05
N ASP A 26 -32.02 -6.75 -5.82
CA ASP A 26 -31.24 -5.91 -4.90
C ASP A 26 -29.76 -6.02 -5.29
N SER A 27 -29.35 -5.38 -6.37
CA SER A 27 -27.97 -4.96 -6.55
C SER A 27 -27.73 -3.78 -5.59
N VAL A 28 -27.29 -4.09 -4.39
CA VAL A 28 -26.85 -3.07 -3.44
C VAL A 28 -25.56 -2.46 -3.99
N GLU A 29 -25.65 -1.32 -4.64
CA GLU A 29 -24.53 -0.45 -4.87
C GLU A 29 -23.89 -0.14 -3.52
N GLN A 30 -22.73 -0.74 -3.25
CA GLN A 30 -21.97 -0.48 -2.03
C GLN A 30 -21.35 0.92 -2.13
N VAL A 31 -22.08 1.93 -1.71
CA VAL A 31 -21.54 3.28 -1.55
C VAL A 31 -20.56 3.25 -0.37
N PHE A 32 -19.26 3.29 -0.68
CA PHE A 32 -18.24 3.50 0.34
C PHE A 32 -18.49 4.84 1.02
N GLN A 33 -18.57 4.84 2.36
CA GLN A 33 -18.56 6.10 3.10
C GLN A 33 -17.16 6.71 2.94
N PRO A 34 -17.03 7.96 2.49
CA PRO A 34 -15.74 8.59 2.39
C PRO A 34 -15.09 8.67 3.80
N TYR A 35 -13.80 8.38 3.86
CA TYR A 35 -12.97 8.71 5.01
C TYR A 35 -13.22 10.18 5.37
N GLN A 36 -13.43 10.51 6.65
CA GLN A 36 -13.66 11.88 7.05
C GLN A 36 -12.44 12.71 6.66
N GLU A 37 -12.61 13.63 5.73
CA GLU A 37 -11.59 14.60 5.35
C GLU A 37 -11.05 15.28 6.60
N ILE A 38 -9.79 14.99 6.94
CA ILE A 38 -9.08 15.73 7.97
C ILE A 38 -8.92 17.15 7.42
N GLN A 39 -9.50 18.14 8.09
CA GLN A 39 -9.48 19.53 7.63
C GLN A 39 -8.04 19.98 7.38
N LYS A 40 -7.80 20.49 6.18
CA LYS A 40 -6.52 21.05 5.75
C LYS A 40 -6.14 22.25 6.64
N ASP A 41 -5.23 22.02 7.57
CA ASP A 41 -4.34 23.08 8.04
C ASP A 41 -2.98 22.84 7.38
N SER A 42 -2.58 23.73 6.48
CA SER A 42 -1.44 23.58 5.57
C SER A 42 -0.07 23.61 6.26
N SER A 43 -0.01 23.52 7.57
CA SER A 43 1.22 23.52 8.37
C SER A 43 1.37 22.26 9.24
N ILE A 44 0.44 21.30 9.19
CA ILE A 44 0.45 20.12 10.06
C ILE A 44 0.78 18.88 9.24
N SER A 45 1.84 18.16 9.64
CA SER A 45 1.97 16.75 9.33
C SER A 45 0.66 16.09 9.70
N LEU A 46 -0.01 15.43 8.75
CA LEU A 46 -1.24 14.68 8.97
C LEU A 46 -1.01 13.74 10.15
N GLY A 47 -1.71 13.95 11.25
CA GLY A 47 -1.54 13.16 12.46
C GLY A 47 -2.06 11.75 12.23
N ILE A 48 -1.32 10.77 12.75
CA ILE A 48 -1.76 9.38 12.82
C ILE A 48 -2.90 9.27 13.83
N GLN A 49 -3.97 8.58 13.45
CA GLN A 49 -5.12 8.29 14.32
C GLN A 49 -4.88 6.99 15.10
N ASN A 50 -5.28 6.97 16.37
CA ASN A 50 -5.23 5.75 17.18
C ASN A 50 -6.16 4.66 16.65
N VAL A 51 -5.72 3.42 16.69
CA VAL A 51 -6.57 2.26 16.39
C VAL A 51 -7.70 2.18 17.43
N PRO A 52 -8.98 2.17 17.02
CA PRO A 52 -10.08 1.99 17.97
C PRO A 52 -9.92 0.66 18.72
N THR A 53 -10.08 0.66 20.04
CA THR A 53 -9.85 -0.53 20.89
C THR A 53 -10.62 -1.77 20.41
N GLY A 54 -11.83 -1.59 19.87
CA GLY A 54 -12.64 -2.68 19.34
C GLY A 54 -12.03 -3.37 18.11
N TYR A 55 -11.17 -2.69 17.34
CA TYR A 55 -10.59 -3.24 16.12
C TYR A 55 -9.49 -4.29 16.37
N MET A 56 -8.97 -4.35 17.59
CA MET A 56 -8.02 -5.40 17.97
C MET A 56 -8.69 -6.74 18.28
N ASN A 57 -10.01 -6.75 18.46
CA ASN A 57 -10.79 -7.99 18.63
C ASN A 57 -11.27 -8.54 17.29
N PRO A 58 -11.62 -9.83 17.19
CA PRO A 58 -12.16 -10.40 15.96
C PRO A 58 -13.40 -9.66 15.45
N ALA A 59 -13.41 -9.29 14.18
CA ALA A 59 -14.56 -8.73 13.49
C ALA A 59 -15.64 -9.79 13.25
N LYS A 60 -16.86 -9.40 12.88
CA LYS A 60 -17.91 -10.35 12.49
C LYS A 60 -17.64 -10.97 11.11
N GLN A 61 -17.14 -10.14 10.19
CA GLN A 61 -16.72 -10.56 8.88
C GLN A 61 -15.19 -10.72 8.89
N GLN A 62 -14.72 -11.95 8.95
CA GLN A 62 -13.31 -12.26 9.07
C GLN A 62 -12.73 -12.81 7.78
N GLY A 63 -11.66 -12.21 7.30
CA GLY A 63 -10.77 -12.81 6.32
C GLY A 63 -10.00 -13.99 6.91
N LYS A 64 -9.24 -14.66 6.09
CA LYS A 64 -8.36 -15.77 6.48
C LYS A 64 -6.95 -15.51 6.02
N VAL A 65 -5.97 -16.06 6.75
CA VAL A 65 -4.57 -16.12 6.33
C VAL A 65 -4.25 -17.54 5.94
N VAL A 66 -3.62 -17.70 4.77
CA VAL A 66 -3.23 -19.02 4.25
C VAL A 66 -1.81 -19.00 3.76
N ARG A 67 -1.19 -20.16 3.66
CA ARG A 67 0.14 -20.32 3.06
C ARG A 67 0.00 -20.43 1.54
N PHE A 68 0.89 -19.73 0.82
CA PHE A 68 1.06 -19.78 -0.63
C PHE A 68 2.50 -20.19 -0.96
N ASP A 69 2.67 -21.38 -1.51
CA ASP A 69 3.97 -21.88 -1.93
C ASP A 69 4.25 -21.47 -3.39
N TYR A 70 5.48 -21.05 -3.69
CA TYR A 70 5.93 -20.68 -5.01
C TYR A 70 7.37 -21.17 -5.27
N ILE A 71 7.76 -21.20 -6.53
CA ILE A 71 9.10 -21.58 -6.98
C ILE A 71 9.82 -20.30 -7.41
N THR A 72 11.06 -20.15 -6.98
CA THR A 72 11.91 -19.01 -7.31
C THR A 72 13.37 -19.45 -7.49
N ASN A 73 14.21 -18.49 -7.85
CA ASN A 73 15.66 -18.63 -7.85
C ASN A 73 16.26 -17.76 -6.73
N THR A 74 17.48 -18.09 -6.31
CA THR A 74 18.19 -17.26 -5.31
C THR A 74 18.60 -15.91 -5.87
N TYR A 75 18.70 -15.77 -7.19
CA TYR A 75 19.16 -14.54 -7.90
C TYR A 75 20.52 -14.02 -7.43
N ASP A 76 21.27 -14.86 -6.78
CA ASP A 76 22.69 -14.67 -6.44
C ASP A 76 23.62 -15.32 -7.47
N TYR A 77 24.91 -15.35 -7.19
CA TYR A 77 25.91 -15.97 -8.08
C TYR A 77 25.73 -17.50 -8.25
N GLN A 78 24.96 -18.17 -7.38
CA GLN A 78 24.68 -19.60 -7.46
C GLN A 78 23.45 -19.92 -8.31
N ASP A 79 22.53 -18.99 -8.42
CA ASP A 79 21.28 -19.06 -9.18
C ASP A 79 20.53 -20.41 -8.98
N ARG A 80 20.29 -20.76 -7.72
CA ARG A 80 19.67 -22.05 -7.36
C ARG A 80 18.15 -21.92 -7.34
N VAL A 81 17.48 -22.88 -7.99
CA VAL A 81 16.02 -23.03 -7.85
C VAL A 81 15.67 -23.46 -6.42
N MET A 82 14.69 -22.79 -5.84
CA MET A 82 14.23 -23.06 -4.48
C MET A 82 12.72 -22.95 -4.37
N LYS A 83 12.16 -23.57 -3.34
CA LYS A 83 10.77 -23.36 -2.92
C LYS A 83 10.74 -22.38 -1.80
N LYS A 84 9.91 -21.36 -1.95
CA LYS A 84 9.60 -20.42 -0.89
C LYS A 84 8.10 -20.40 -0.64
N TYR A 85 7.69 -19.70 0.39
CA TYR A 85 6.28 -19.44 0.64
C TYR A 85 6.08 -18.01 1.13
N ALA A 86 4.88 -17.51 0.91
CA ALA A 86 4.35 -16.30 1.50
C ALA A 86 3.10 -16.65 2.29
N TYR A 87 2.74 -15.83 3.27
CA TYR A 87 1.39 -15.86 3.81
C TYR A 87 0.50 -14.91 3.01
N VAL A 88 -0.76 -15.26 2.89
CA VAL A 88 -1.73 -14.47 2.12
C VAL A 88 -2.97 -14.24 2.95
N TYR A 89 -3.28 -12.96 3.20
CA TYR A 89 -4.59 -12.57 3.72
C TYR A 89 -5.60 -12.52 2.57
N ILE A 90 -6.69 -13.24 2.74
CA ILE A 90 -7.82 -13.32 1.82
C ILE A 90 -9.03 -12.69 2.52
N PRO A 91 -9.62 -11.60 2.00
CA PRO A 91 -10.71 -10.90 2.68
C PRO A 91 -12.00 -11.73 2.74
N TYR A 92 -12.83 -11.41 3.72
CA TYR A 92 -14.17 -12.01 3.85
C TYR A 92 -14.96 -11.86 2.54
N GLY A 93 -15.65 -12.92 2.15
CA GLY A 93 -16.48 -12.94 0.93
C GLY A 93 -15.72 -13.24 -0.36
N TYR A 94 -14.39 -13.33 -0.33
CA TYR A 94 -13.59 -13.62 -1.53
C TYR A 94 -14.08 -14.86 -2.29
N GLU A 95 -14.39 -15.97 -1.60
CA GLU A 95 -14.76 -17.24 -2.24
C GLU A 95 -16.12 -17.17 -2.98
N THR A 96 -16.99 -16.27 -2.57
CA THR A 96 -18.35 -16.11 -3.14
C THR A 96 -18.46 -14.91 -4.09
N SER A 97 -17.44 -14.07 -4.14
CA SER A 97 -17.35 -12.90 -5.01
C SER A 97 -16.75 -13.26 -6.36
N THR A 98 -17.11 -12.50 -7.40
CA THR A 98 -16.45 -12.50 -8.71
C THR A 98 -15.59 -11.28 -8.92
N GLU A 99 -15.52 -10.39 -7.93
CA GLU A 99 -14.78 -9.14 -7.98
C GLU A 99 -13.27 -9.35 -8.13
N ARG A 100 -12.58 -8.35 -8.66
CA ARG A 100 -11.13 -8.24 -8.71
C ARG A 100 -10.64 -7.48 -7.49
N TYR A 101 -9.44 -7.78 -7.04
CA TYR A 101 -8.90 -7.25 -5.79
C TYR A 101 -7.57 -6.53 -6.01
N ASP A 102 -7.42 -5.40 -5.36
CA ASP A 102 -6.14 -4.74 -5.18
C ASP A 102 -5.21 -5.63 -4.35
N VAL A 103 -3.90 -5.53 -4.56
CA VAL A 103 -2.93 -6.39 -3.88
C VAL A 103 -1.89 -5.55 -3.14
N VAL A 104 -1.70 -5.84 -1.86
CA VAL A 104 -0.63 -5.29 -1.03
C VAL A 104 0.46 -6.35 -0.87
N TYR A 105 1.62 -6.14 -1.46
CA TYR A 105 2.82 -6.93 -1.20
C TYR A 105 3.54 -6.33 -0.02
N THR A 106 3.82 -7.13 1.02
CA THR A 106 4.43 -6.64 2.25
C THR A 106 5.79 -7.27 2.50
N MET A 107 6.68 -6.50 3.13
CA MET A 107 7.99 -6.97 3.53
C MET A 107 8.27 -6.67 5.00
N HIS A 108 8.79 -7.66 5.71
CA HIS A 108 9.17 -7.59 7.12
C HIS A 108 10.46 -6.77 7.33
N GLY A 109 10.77 -6.48 8.60
CA GLY A 109 12.02 -5.88 9.02
C GLY A 109 13.17 -6.89 9.16
N HIS A 110 14.33 -6.39 9.61
CA HIS A 110 15.50 -7.22 9.95
C HIS A 110 15.11 -8.35 10.89
N THR A 111 15.64 -9.55 10.68
CA THR A 111 15.35 -10.79 11.43
C THR A 111 13.88 -11.23 11.43
N GLY A 112 13.01 -10.55 10.68
CA GLY A 112 11.61 -10.95 10.53
C GLY A 112 11.41 -12.03 9.48
N ASP A 113 10.14 -12.39 9.26
CA ASP A 113 9.71 -13.35 8.26
C ASP A 113 8.25 -13.09 7.83
N VAL A 114 7.63 -14.03 7.14
CA VAL A 114 6.25 -13.96 6.66
C VAL A 114 5.22 -13.79 7.78
N THR A 115 5.57 -14.14 9.04
CA THR A 115 4.69 -14.02 10.21
C THR A 115 4.70 -12.63 10.85
N SER A 116 5.66 -11.79 10.47
CA SER A 116 5.94 -10.50 11.13
C SER A 116 4.77 -9.50 11.14
N PHE A 117 3.80 -9.66 10.25
CA PHE A 117 2.56 -8.88 10.23
C PHE A 117 1.36 -9.72 10.71
N PRO A 118 1.05 -10.87 10.06
CA PRO A 118 -0.17 -11.61 10.38
C PRO A 118 -0.07 -12.51 11.61
N GLY A 119 1.12 -12.85 12.07
CA GLY A 119 1.36 -13.91 13.06
C GLY A 119 1.45 -15.29 12.43
N GLU A 120 1.54 -16.33 13.27
CA GLU A 120 1.47 -17.71 12.83
C GLU A 120 0.03 -18.08 12.41
N LEU A 121 -0.12 -19.08 11.54
CA LEU A 121 -1.45 -19.48 11.02
C LEU A 121 -2.41 -19.95 12.11
N ASP A 122 -1.91 -20.46 13.23
CA ASP A 122 -2.67 -20.89 14.39
C ASP A 122 -2.69 -19.85 15.53
N ASP A 123 -1.92 -18.75 15.41
CA ASP A 123 -1.87 -17.64 16.36
C ASP A 123 -1.72 -16.29 15.63
N LEU A 124 -2.79 -15.86 14.99
CA LEU A 124 -2.80 -14.63 14.20
C LEU A 124 -2.79 -13.39 15.10
N THR A 125 -2.05 -12.37 14.68
CA THR A 125 -1.98 -11.09 15.37
C THR A 125 -3.25 -10.25 15.21
N ASP A 126 -3.39 -9.22 16.03
CA ASP A 126 -4.50 -8.26 15.95
C ASP A 126 -4.43 -7.33 14.72
N ILE A 127 -3.31 -7.29 13.99
CA ILE A 127 -3.22 -6.62 12.67
C ILE A 127 -4.27 -7.21 11.71
N LYS A 128 -4.45 -8.53 11.69
CA LYS A 128 -5.50 -9.17 10.90
C LYS A 128 -6.89 -8.68 11.29
N ASN A 129 -7.17 -8.55 12.59
CA ASN A 129 -8.46 -8.04 13.08
C ASN A 129 -8.69 -6.57 12.68
N VAL A 130 -7.64 -5.75 12.73
CA VAL A 130 -7.70 -4.35 12.26
C VAL A 130 -8.08 -4.28 10.79
N ILE A 131 -7.45 -5.11 9.95
CA ILE A 131 -7.76 -5.18 8.51
C ILE A 131 -9.21 -5.62 8.28
N ASP A 132 -9.67 -6.66 9.00
CA ASP A 132 -11.05 -7.13 8.93
C ASP A 132 -12.06 -6.03 9.28
N HIS A 133 -11.79 -5.27 10.35
CA HIS A 133 -12.68 -4.17 10.76
C HIS A 133 -12.70 -3.03 9.74
N LEU A 134 -11.55 -2.65 9.19
CA LEU A 134 -11.47 -1.63 8.13
C LEU A 134 -12.35 -2.01 6.93
N ILE A 135 -12.33 -3.29 6.53
CA ILE A 135 -13.18 -3.81 5.45
C ILE A 135 -14.64 -3.89 5.89
N GLU A 136 -14.95 -4.47 7.05
CA GLU A 136 -16.33 -4.61 7.57
C GLU A 136 -17.02 -3.25 7.73
N LYS A 137 -16.27 -2.22 8.17
CA LYS A 137 -16.77 -0.85 8.34
C LYS A 137 -16.80 -0.05 7.03
N LYS A 138 -16.31 -0.62 5.94
CA LYS A 138 -16.18 0.04 4.63
C LYS A 138 -15.25 1.26 4.66
N GLU A 139 -14.27 1.24 5.53
CA GLU A 139 -13.22 2.27 5.61
C GLU A 139 -12.15 2.04 4.53
N MET A 140 -12.06 0.83 3.99
CA MET A 140 -11.28 0.48 2.81
C MET A 140 -11.98 -0.58 1.96
N LYS A 141 -11.63 -0.68 0.67
CA LYS A 141 -12.03 -1.82 -0.18
C LYS A 141 -11.38 -3.11 0.33
N PRO A 142 -12.02 -4.28 0.14
CA PRO A 142 -11.36 -5.56 0.34
C PRO A 142 -10.12 -5.67 -0.55
N MET A 143 -8.97 -6.06 0.03
CA MET A 143 -7.70 -6.25 -0.64
C MET A 143 -7.11 -7.61 -0.30
N LEU A 144 -6.32 -8.17 -1.21
CA LEU A 144 -5.41 -9.28 -0.92
C LEU A 144 -4.12 -8.71 -0.32
N MET A 145 -3.53 -9.40 0.66
CA MET A 145 -2.21 -9.02 1.16
C MET A 145 -1.26 -10.22 1.10
N VAL A 146 -0.06 -10.00 0.58
CA VAL A 146 0.99 -11.01 0.44
C VAL A 146 2.12 -10.67 1.40
N PHE A 147 2.33 -11.49 2.40
CA PHE A 147 3.39 -11.35 3.39
C PHE A 147 4.58 -12.20 2.94
N ALA A 148 5.53 -11.57 2.28
CA ALA A 148 6.71 -12.23 1.72
C ALA A 148 7.93 -12.09 2.62
N SER A 149 9.01 -12.81 2.29
CA SER A 149 10.31 -12.68 2.92
C SER A 149 11.40 -12.61 1.85
N TYR A 150 12.40 -11.74 2.05
CA TYR A 150 13.59 -11.72 1.20
C TYR A 150 14.62 -12.79 1.63
N TYR A 151 14.46 -13.42 2.79
CA TYR A 151 15.37 -14.48 3.22
C TYR A 151 15.21 -15.76 2.39
N HIS A 152 16.32 -16.44 2.18
CA HIS A 152 16.39 -17.79 1.66
C HIS A 152 16.47 -18.80 2.80
N ASP A 153 16.17 -20.07 2.56
CA ASP A 153 16.45 -21.14 3.51
C ASP A 153 17.97 -21.21 3.78
N ASN A 154 18.35 -21.34 5.05
CA ASN A 154 19.73 -21.42 5.55
C ASN A 154 20.55 -20.12 5.51
N VAL A 155 19.90 -18.99 5.60
CA VAL A 155 20.59 -17.70 5.75
C VAL A 155 21.00 -17.51 7.20
N ASP A 156 22.27 -17.15 7.40
CA ASP A 156 22.75 -16.60 8.66
C ASP A 156 22.27 -15.15 8.76
N MET A 157 21.26 -14.91 9.60
CA MET A 157 20.59 -13.62 9.76
C MET A 157 21.39 -12.64 10.65
N GLU A 158 22.67 -12.92 10.92
CA GLU A 158 23.44 -12.15 11.89
C GLU A 158 24.15 -10.92 11.31
N THR A 159 24.11 -10.65 10.02
CA THR A 159 24.83 -9.51 9.44
C THR A 159 23.93 -8.54 8.68
N ASP A 160 23.93 -7.26 9.10
CA ASP A 160 23.20 -6.17 8.43
C ASP A 160 23.59 -5.99 6.95
N ASP A 161 24.84 -6.30 6.57
CA ASP A 161 25.32 -6.19 5.18
C ASP A 161 24.65 -7.19 4.26
N TYR A 162 24.26 -8.34 4.81
CA TYR A 162 23.60 -9.38 4.05
C TYR A 162 22.13 -9.00 3.76
N ASP A 163 21.43 -8.43 4.73
CA ASP A 163 20.06 -7.96 4.54
C ASP A 163 19.94 -6.93 3.43
N ALA A 164 20.87 -5.97 3.35
CA ALA A 164 20.86 -4.96 2.31
C ALA A 164 20.95 -5.59 0.91
N SER A 165 21.80 -6.60 0.72
CA SER A 165 21.93 -7.29 -0.56
C SER A 165 20.70 -8.14 -0.90
N LEU A 166 20.07 -8.77 0.09
CA LEU A 166 18.84 -9.55 -0.08
C LEU A 166 17.64 -8.67 -0.41
N THR A 167 17.52 -7.51 0.26
CA THR A 167 16.44 -6.55 -0.03
C THR A 167 16.52 -6.03 -1.45
N GLU A 168 17.72 -5.79 -1.98
CA GLU A 168 17.95 -5.41 -3.37
C GLU A 168 17.61 -6.58 -4.32
N ALA A 169 18.16 -7.78 -4.06
CA ALA A 169 17.95 -8.97 -4.90
C ALA A 169 16.48 -9.41 -4.98
N PHE A 170 15.69 -9.18 -3.92
CA PHE A 170 14.27 -9.55 -3.86
C PHE A 170 13.44 -8.97 -5.02
N GLY A 171 13.89 -7.88 -5.64
CA GLY A 171 13.20 -7.32 -6.81
C GLY A 171 13.07 -8.30 -7.96
N LYS A 172 14.11 -9.08 -8.24
CA LYS A 172 14.07 -10.10 -9.28
C LYS A 172 13.14 -11.26 -8.93
N GLU A 173 13.19 -11.74 -7.70
CA GLU A 173 12.27 -12.76 -7.18
C GLU A 173 10.83 -12.29 -7.28
N LEU A 174 10.55 -11.07 -6.82
CA LEU A 174 9.21 -10.49 -6.87
C LEU A 174 8.66 -10.42 -8.29
N GLN A 175 9.43 -9.84 -9.22
CA GLN A 175 8.97 -9.56 -10.58
C GLN A 175 8.85 -10.83 -11.43
N ASN A 176 9.79 -11.76 -11.29
CA ASN A 176 9.87 -12.94 -12.17
C ASN A 176 9.08 -14.14 -11.64
N ASP A 177 8.92 -14.25 -10.31
CA ASP A 177 8.41 -15.48 -9.70
C ASP A 177 7.20 -15.25 -8.81
N LEU A 178 7.31 -14.47 -7.73
CA LEU A 178 6.24 -14.32 -6.76
C LEU A 178 5.01 -13.66 -7.35
N LEU A 179 5.15 -12.50 -7.99
CA LEU A 179 4.04 -11.71 -8.53
C LEU A 179 3.27 -12.48 -9.61
N PRO A 180 3.91 -13.04 -10.68
CA PRO A 180 3.15 -13.77 -11.69
C PRO A 180 2.51 -15.06 -11.16
N GLN A 181 3.18 -15.82 -10.26
CA GLN A 181 2.58 -17.03 -9.68
C GLN A 181 1.41 -16.71 -8.74
N PHE A 182 1.53 -15.65 -7.95
CA PHE A 182 0.44 -15.18 -7.08
C PHE A 182 -0.76 -14.70 -7.89
N GLU A 183 -0.55 -13.87 -8.88
CA GLU A 183 -1.64 -13.30 -9.68
C GLU A 183 -2.26 -14.32 -10.66
N HIS A 184 -1.57 -15.42 -10.93
CA HIS A 184 -2.20 -16.58 -11.56
C HIS A 184 -3.17 -17.32 -10.64
N ALA A 185 -2.86 -17.37 -9.35
CA ALA A 185 -3.63 -18.15 -8.37
C ALA A 185 -4.82 -17.40 -7.79
N TYR A 186 -4.80 -16.07 -7.80
CA TYR A 186 -5.82 -15.23 -7.17
C TYR A 186 -6.44 -14.23 -8.15
N ARG A 187 -7.69 -13.82 -7.86
CA ARG A 187 -8.39 -12.81 -8.66
C ARG A 187 -7.88 -11.41 -8.33
N THR A 188 -7.04 -10.89 -9.18
CA THR A 188 -6.50 -9.54 -9.13
C THR A 188 -6.96 -8.72 -10.33
N TYR A 189 -6.50 -7.50 -10.45
CA TYR A 189 -6.80 -6.67 -11.62
C TYR A 189 -6.01 -7.08 -12.88
N ALA A 190 -4.97 -7.90 -12.76
CA ALA A 190 -4.30 -8.46 -13.93
C ALA A 190 -5.25 -9.39 -14.71
N SER A 191 -5.34 -9.21 -16.01
CA SER A 191 -6.19 -10.04 -16.88
C SER A 191 -5.54 -11.39 -17.16
N SER A 192 -4.22 -11.44 -17.20
CA SER A 192 -3.38 -12.63 -17.27
C SER A 192 -2.05 -12.38 -16.57
N THR A 193 -1.14 -13.35 -16.64
CA THR A 193 0.23 -13.20 -16.13
C THR A 193 1.24 -12.85 -17.23
N SER A 194 0.76 -12.37 -18.39
CA SER A 194 1.65 -11.76 -19.36
C SER A 194 2.25 -10.47 -18.79
N GLU A 195 3.43 -10.12 -19.23
CA GLU A 195 4.11 -8.90 -18.77
C GLU A 195 3.25 -7.66 -19.04
N GLU A 196 2.58 -7.60 -20.19
CA GLU A 196 1.70 -6.50 -20.59
C GLU A 196 0.52 -6.34 -19.63
N ASP A 197 -0.16 -7.44 -19.27
CA ASP A 197 -1.30 -7.41 -18.36
C ASP A 197 -0.90 -7.08 -16.92
N LEU A 198 0.27 -7.59 -16.49
CA LEU A 198 0.84 -7.26 -15.19
C LEU A 198 1.22 -5.77 -15.10
N ILE A 199 1.75 -5.19 -16.17
CA ILE A 199 2.04 -3.76 -16.25
C ILE A 199 0.75 -2.94 -16.30
N ALA A 200 -0.21 -3.33 -17.11
CA ALA A 200 -1.49 -2.61 -17.26
C ALA A 200 -2.27 -2.49 -15.95
N SER A 201 -2.10 -3.47 -15.05
CA SER A 201 -2.78 -3.50 -13.73
C SER A 201 -1.95 -2.92 -12.58
N ARG A 202 -0.83 -2.22 -12.86
CA ARG A 202 0.08 -1.69 -11.84
C ARG A 202 -0.57 -0.72 -10.83
N ASP A 203 -1.60 -0.02 -11.25
CA ASP A 203 -2.31 0.97 -10.43
C ASP A 203 -3.13 0.31 -9.28
N HIS A 204 -3.24 -1.02 -9.29
CA HIS A 204 -3.89 -1.84 -8.28
C HIS A 204 -2.90 -2.60 -7.38
N ARG A 205 -1.61 -2.20 -7.37
CA ARG A 205 -0.58 -2.83 -6.53
C ARG A 205 0.12 -1.83 -5.64
N ILE A 206 0.25 -2.25 -4.39
CA ILE A 206 0.90 -1.53 -3.32
C ILE A 206 2.11 -2.35 -2.85
N PHE A 207 3.27 -1.72 -2.69
CA PHE A 207 4.37 -2.33 -1.96
C PHE A 207 4.55 -1.63 -0.61
N LEU A 208 4.51 -2.41 0.46
CA LEU A 208 4.52 -1.93 1.83
C LEU A 208 5.61 -2.65 2.63
N GLY A 209 6.32 -1.97 3.50
CA GLY A 209 7.30 -2.64 4.35
C GLY A 209 7.64 -1.85 5.61
N PHE A 210 8.08 -2.58 6.64
CA PHE A 210 8.49 -2.03 7.93
C PHE A 210 9.99 -2.20 8.15
N SER A 211 10.70 -1.16 8.62
CA SER A 211 12.14 -1.21 8.91
C SER A 211 12.97 -1.58 7.68
N MET A 212 13.69 -2.70 7.66
CA MET A 212 14.35 -3.20 6.44
C MET A 212 13.35 -3.49 5.31
N GLY A 213 12.09 -3.79 5.62
CA GLY A 213 11.02 -3.83 4.63
C GLY A 213 10.71 -2.48 4.01
N ALA A 214 10.85 -1.39 4.75
CA ALA A 214 10.74 -0.04 4.19
C ALA A 214 11.91 0.25 3.24
N VAL A 215 13.12 -0.17 3.59
CA VAL A 215 14.27 -0.14 2.68
C VAL A 215 13.97 -0.92 1.40
N THR A 216 13.41 -2.13 1.54
CA THR A 216 12.94 -2.93 0.40
C THR A 216 11.91 -2.17 -0.43
N THR A 217 10.99 -1.42 0.21
CA THR A 217 9.98 -0.60 -0.48
C THR A 217 10.64 0.48 -1.35
N TRP A 218 11.67 1.16 -0.86
CA TRP A 218 12.42 2.13 -1.64
C TRP A 218 13.17 1.46 -2.81
N TYR A 219 13.78 0.29 -2.62
CA TYR A 219 14.37 -0.47 -3.72
C TYR A 219 13.33 -0.86 -4.77
N ARG A 220 12.11 -1.25 -4.36
CA ARG A 220 11.02 -1.56 -5.33
C ARG A 220 10.60 -0.33 -6.13
N MET A 221 10.68 0.85 -5.56
CA MET A 221 10.50 2.08 -6.32
C MET A 221 11.62 2.27 -7.36
N MET A 222 12.85 1.86 -7.04
CA MET A 222 14.00 1.99 -7.93
C MET A 222 14.03 0.97 -9.07
N ASP A 223 13.33 -0.16 -8.97
CA ASP A 223 13.46 -1.27 -9.95
C ASP A 223 12.13 -1.90 -10.43
N SER A 224 11.01 -1.61 -9.77
CA SER A 224 9.74 -2.31 -9.98
C SER A 224 8.56 -1.40 -10.31
N MET A 225 8.79 -0.15 -10.70
CA MET A 225 7.69 0.81 -10.99
C MET A 225 6.75 0.34 -12.10
N ARG A 226 7.23 -0.50 -13.00
CA ARG A 226 6.39 -1.11 -14.04
C ARG A 226 5.26 -1.98 -13.49
N TYR A 227 5.39 -2.47 -12.23
CA TYR A 227 4.42 -3.34 -11.58
C TYR A 227 3.69 -2.69 -10.41
N PHE A 228 4.20 -1.58 -9.87
CA PHE A 228 3.66 -0.92 -8.69
C PHE A 228 3.48 0.57 -8.91
N ARG A 229 2.39 1.11 -8.37
CA ARG A 229 2.15 2.55 -8.30
C ARG A 229 2.35 3.10 -6.90
N TYR A 230 1.93 2.35 -5.87
CA TYR A 230 1.86 2.82 -4.49
C TYR A 230 2.95 2.19 -3.65
N TYR A 231 3.69 3.04 -2.91
CA TYR A 231 4.79 2.65 -2.05
C TYR A 231 4.54 3.14 -0.63
N VAL A 232 4.60 2.24 0.36
CA VAL A 232 4.21 2.54 1.74
C VAL A 232 5.32 2.11 2.71
N PRO A 233 6.44 2.86 2.76
CA PRO A 233 7.55 2.56 3.68
C PRO A 233 7.22 3.00 5.10
N PHE A 234 7.31 2.06 6.05
CA PHE A 234 7.16 2.28 7.48
C PHE A 234 8.53 2.26 8.18
N SER A 235 8.91 3.33 8.86
CA SER A 235 10.07 3.36 9.76
C SER A 235 11.38 2.91 9.11
N GLY A 236 11.68 3.42 7.93
CA GLY A 236 12.94 3.12 7.22
C GLY A 236 13.18 4.01 6.02
N SER A 237 14.46 4.24 5.73
CA SER A 237 14.94 5.09 4.65
C SER A 237 16.06 4.41 3.87
N LEU A 238 16.42 4.92 2.70
CA LEU A 238 17.54 4.42 1.88
C LEU A 238 18.89 4.47 2.58
N TYR A 239 19.06 5.31 3.60
CA TYR A 239 20.31 5.37 4.37
C TYR A 239 20.72 4.03 4.99
N TRP A 240 19.75 3.22 5.41
CA TRP A 240 20.01 1.92 6.02
C TRP A 240 20.33 0.83 4.99
N GLY A 241 19.79 0.96 3.78
CA GLY A 241 19.92 -0.04 2.74
C GLY A 241 21.16 0.06 1.87
N ASN A 242 21.92 1.16 1.93
CA ASN A 242 23.02 1.38 1.01
C ASN A 242 24.27 1.89 1.72
N ARG A 243 25.01 0.97 2.37
CA ARG A 243 26.26 1.31 3.07
C ARG A 243 27.33 1.89 2.17
N SER A 244 27.40 1.48 0.90
CA SER A 244 28.38 2.05 -0.04
C SER A 244 28.10 3.52 -0.29
N MET A 245 26.83 3.89 -0.48
CA MET A 245 26.43 5.29 -0.65
C MET A 245 26.61 6.10 0.63
N VAL A 246 26.30 5.51 1.79
CA VAL A 246 26.57 6.14 3.09
C VAL A 246 28.08 6.36 3.32
N ASN A 247 28.91 5.41 2.93
CA ASN A 247 30.38 5.59 3.00
C ASN A 247 30.88 6.65 2.04
N GLU A 248 30.26 6.81 0.87
CA GLU A 248 30.62 7.83 -0.11
C GLU A 248 30.13 9.23 0.29
N TYR A 249 28.88 9.35 0.72
CA TYR A 249 28.20 10.63 0.96
C TYR A 249 28.06 11.00 2.45
N GLY A 250 28.23 10.05 3.37
CA GLY A 250 28.09 10.21 4.81
C GLY A 250 26.64 10.17 5.31
N TYR A 251 26.45 9.77 6.56
CA TYR A 251 25.14 9.78 7.22
C TYR A 251 24.52 11.17 7.38
N ASP A 252 25.36 12.20 7.39
CA ASP A 252 24.93 13.58 7.63
C ASP A 252 24.75 14.40 6.34
N ASN A 253 24.87 13.77 5.15
CA ASN A 253 24.61 14.42 3.88
C ASN A 253 23.26 13.92 3.31
N PRO A 254 22.16 14.69 3.50
CA PRO A 254 20.83 14.28 3.04
C PRO A 254 20.63 14.34 1.54
N ASN A 255 21.51 15.01 0.80
CA ASN A 255 21.27 15.49 -0.57
C ASN A 255 21.51 14.43 -1.66
N TRP A 256 21.50 13.13 -1.37
CA TRP A 256 21.72 12.10 -2.38
C TRP A 256 20.54 11.12 -2.54
N THR A 257 19.69 10.98 -1.53
CA THR A 257 18.61 9.98 -1.57
C THR A 257 17.55 10.31 -2.60
N ALA A 258 17.13 11.58 -2.67
CA ALA A 258 16.17 12.03 -3.66
C ALA A 258 16.75 11.96 -5.08
N GLN A 259 18.03 12.34 -5.26
CA GLN A 259 18.69 12.23 -6.56
C GLN A 259 18.82 10.77 -7.02
N LEU A 260 19.08 9.83 -6.10
CA LEU A 260 19.16 8.42 -6.42
C LEU A 260 17.79 7.88 -6.88
N LEU A 261 16.71 8.26 -6.16
CA LEU A 261 15.34 7.90 -6.52
C LEU A 261 14.95 8.52 -7.87
N ASP A 262 15.18 9.81 -8.06
CA ASP A 262 14.89 10.54 -9.30
C ASP A 262 15.56 9.87 -10.51
N ASN A 263 16.87 9.61 -10.41
CA ASN A 263 17.61 8.92 -11.47
C ASN A 263 17.03 7.54 -11.78
N ALA A 264 16.62 6.77 -10.75
CA ALA A 264 16.04 5.44 -10.92
C ALA A 264 14.64 5.49 -11.54
N ILE A 265 13.80 6.46 -11.18
CA ILE A 265 12.48 6.71 -11.76
C ILE A 265 12.60 7.04 -13.24
N ILE A 266 13.48 7.99 -13.59
CA ILE A 266 13.74 8.40 -14.98
C ILE A 266 14.30 7.24 -15.80
N ALA A 267 15.24 6.46 -15.24
CA ALA A 267 15.82 5.30 -15.93
C ALA A 267 14.78 4.22 -16.27
N GLN A 268 13.72 4.12 -15.49
CA GLN A 268 12.58 3.23 -15.77
C GLN A 268 11.55 3.86 -16.74
N GLY A 269 11.74 5.11 -17.18
CA GLY A 269 10.86 5.82 -18.12
C GLY A 269 9.62 6.44 -17.47
N TYR A 270 9.65 6.70 -16.15
CA TYR A 270 8.52 7.28 -15.41
C TYR A 270 8.75 8.75 -15.04
N THR A 271 7.65 9.42 -14.68
CA THR A 271 7.60 10.81 -14.25
C THR A 271 6.88 10.93 -12.90
N ALA A 272 6.77 12.14 -12.38
CA ALA A 272 6.14 12.45 -11.10
C ALA A 272 4.70 11.92 -10.95
N GLU A 273 3.95 11.83 -12.04
CA GLU A 273 2.54 11.38 -12.02
C GLU A 273 2.40 9.86 -11.94
N ALA A 274 3.51 9.12 -12.05
CA ALA A 274 3.47 7.67 -12.18
C ALA A 274 3.40 6.91 -10.86
N PHE A 275 3.55 7.57 -9.72
CA PHE A 275 3.63 6.91 -8.40
C PHE A 275 3.03 7.75 -7.29
N TYR A 276 2.80 7.11 -6.14
CA TYR A 276 2.56 7.78 -4.88
C TYR A 276 3.30 7.09 -3.73
N VAL A 277 3.96 7.86 -2.87
CA VAL A 277 4.63 7.38 -1.67
C VAL A 277 3.92 7.88 -0.42
N LEU A 278 3.45 6.96 0.42
CA LEU A 278 2.92 7.25 1.74
C LEU A 278 3.88 6.72 2.80
N ALA A 279 4.78 7.57 3.28
CA ALA A 279 5.76 7.21 4.32
C ALA A 279 5.17 7.41 5.72
N LEU A 280 5.52 6.52 6.66
CA LEU A 280 5.12 6.63 8.07
C LEU A 280 6.31 6.34 8.99
N THR A 281 6.42 7.10 10.09
CA THR A 281 7.40 6.83 11.16
C THR A 281 6.97 7.47 12.47
N GLY A 282 7.56 7.03 13.58
CA GLY A 282 7.29 7.58 14.91
C GLY A 282 8.33 8.60 15.34
N THR A 283 7.95 9.60 16.15
CA THR A 283 8.89 10.64 16.62
C THR A 283 9.90 10.12 17.65
N LYS A 284 9.65 8.93 18.25
CA LYS A 284 10.60 8.21 19.11
C LYS A 284 11.26 7.00 18.44
N ASP A 285 10.94 6.77 17.18
CA ASP A 285 11.55 5.73 16.38
C ASP A 285 13.02 6.06 16.07
N PHE A 286 13.92 5.10 16.19
CA PHE A 286 15.32 5.34 15.84
C PHE A 286 15.53 5.68 14.35
N ALA A 287 14.61 5.25 13.46
CA ALA A 287 14.63 5.59 12.05
C ALA A 287 14.13 7.02 11.77
N TYR A 288 13.50 7.68 12.73
CA TYR A 288 12.87 9.00 12.55
C TYR A 288 13.79 10.02 11.88
N ARG A 289 15.04 10.12 12.40
CA ARG A 289 16.01 11.09 11.87
C ARG A 289 16.26 10.86 10.38
N THR A 290 16.60 9.64 9.99
CA THR A 290 16.96 9.33 8.60
C THR A 290 15.77 9.36 7.65
N VAL A 291 14.58 9.00 8.12
CA VAL A 291 13.33 9.14 7.35
C VAL A 291 13.07 10.63 7.07
N ASN A 292 13.11 11.50 8.08
CA ASN A 292 12.90 12.93 7.88
C ASN A 292 13.94 13.55 6.95
N MET A 293 15.22 13.18 7.10
CA MET A 293 16.28 13.68 6.21
C MET A 293 15.98 13.31 4.74
N GLN A 294 15.54 12.08 4.46
CA GLN A 294 15.17 11.67 3.11
C GLN A 294 13.93 12.41 2.60
N ILE A 295 12.91 12.58 3.42
CA ILE A 295 11.70 13.32 3.05
C ILE A 295 12.02 14.81 2.78
N ASP A 296 12.89 15.43 3.57
CA ASP A 296 13.30 16.80 3.37
C ASP A 296 14.16 16.95 2.11
N ASP A 297 15.02 15.99 1.80
CA ASP A 297 15.75 15.90 0.54
C ASP A 297 14.77 15.80 -0.66
N MET A 298 13.78 14.90 -0.59
CA MET A 298 12.74 14.78 -1.62
C MET A 298 11.95 16.07 -1.83
N LYS A 299 11.61 16.82 -0.77
CA LYS A 299 10.93 18.12 -0.90
C LYS A 299 11.75 19.17 -1.63
N GLN A 300 13.08 19.06 -1.63
CA GLN A 300 13.97 19.95 -2.36
C GLN A 300 14.08 19.61 -3.85
N HIS A 301 13.76 18.38 -4.24
CA HIS A 301 13.72 17.90 -5.62
C HIS A 301 12.30 18.03 -6.22
N SER A 302 11.79 19.26 -6.24
CA SER A 302 10.38 19.57 -6.58
C SER A 302 9.99 19.30 -8.05
N ASP A 303 10.92 19.01 -8.92
CA ASP A 303 10.64 18.61 -10.30
C ASP A 303 10.08 17.17 -10.37
N MET A 304 10.47 16.32 -9.41
CA MET A 304 10.02 14.92 -9.33
C MET A 304 9.10 14.67 -8.14
N PHE A 305 9.32 15.32 -7.00
CA PHE A 305 8.63 15.01 -5.74
C PHE A 305 7.76 16.16 -5.28
N HIS A 306 6.44 15.98 -5.37
CA HIS A 306 5.43 16.96 -4.97
C HIS A 306 4.80 16.54 -3.65
N TYR A 307 5.05 17.28 -2.58
CA TYR A 307 4.59 16.94 -1.23
C TYR A 307 3.13 17.35 -1.03
N ASP A 308 2.22 16.40 -1.06
CA ASP A 308 0.81 16.57 -0.72
C ASP A 308 0.21 15.22 -0.31
N SER A 309 -0.79 15.23 0.57
CA SER A 309 -1.53 14.04 0.98
C SER A 309 -2.61 13.60 -0.02
N ASP A 310 -2.89 14.40 -1.03
CA ASP A 310 -3.80 14.09 -2.14
C ASP A 310 -2.99 13.80 -3.41
N GLU A 311 -3.16 12.63 -3.98
CA GLU A 311 -2.47 12.17 -5.21
C GLU A 311 -2.77 13.08 -6.43
N VAL A 312 -3.82 13.90 -6.40
CA VAL A 312 -4.12 14.88 -7.45
C VAL A 312 -3.14 16.06 -7.41
N ASN A 313 -2.68 16.44 -6.22
CA ASN A 313 -1.83 17.60 -6.01
C ASN A 313 -0.36 17.23 -5.74
N GLY A 314 -0.09 15.99 -5.37
CA GLY A 314 1.25 15.53 -5.03
C GLY A 314 1.45 14.04 -5.28
N ASN A 315 2.65 13.57 -5.01
CA ASN A 315 3.02 12.17 -5.20
C ASN A 315 3.76 11.57 -4.01
N PHE A 316 3.88 12.30 -2.90
CA PHE A 316 4.38 11.74 -1.65
C PHE A 316 3.94 12.56 -0.44
N THR A 317 3.81 11.87 0.70
CA THR A 317 3.60 12.48 2.01
C THR A 317 4.21 11.66 3.13
N LEU A 318 4.40 12.28 4.28
CA LEU A 318 4.85 11.63 5.51
C LEU A 318 3.80 11.82 6.61
N LEU A 319 3.37 10.71 7.21
CA LEU A 319 2.59 10.72 8.45
C LEU A 319 3.51 10.46 9.64
N LEU A 320 3.37 11.26 10.69
CA LEU A 320 4.17 11.14 11.91
C LEU A 320 3.33 10.65 13.08
N GLY A 321 3.71 9.51 13.66
CA GLY A 321 3.18 9.02 14.93
C GLY A 321 3.86 9.71 16.09
N GLU A 322 3.15 10.61 16.80
CA GLU A 322 3.72 11.28 17.95
C GLU A 322 3.95 10.29 19.10
N ASN A 323 5.21 10.24 19.60
CA ASN A 323 5.71 9.31 20.62
C ASN A 323 5.71 7.82 20.22
N GLU A 324 5.42 7.47 18.97
CA GLU A 324 5.54 6.10 18.51
C GLU A 324 7.00 5.68 18.38
N GLU A 325 7.27 4.43 18.76
CA GLU A 325 8.59 3.79 18.76
C GLU A 325 8.73 2.82 17.57
N HIS A 326 9.85 2.13 17.47
CA HIS A 326 10.13 1.14 16.41
C HIS A 326 9.65 -0.25 16.83
N ASP A 327 8.34 -0.47 16.91
CA ASP A 327 7.79 -1.68 17.47
C ASP A 327 6.52 -2.21 16.74
N TYR A 328 5.95 -3.27 17.30
CA TYR A 328 4.73 -3.88 16.78
C TYR A 328 3.52 -2.93 16.89
N HIS A 329 3.43 -2.13 17.97
CA HIS A 329 2.33 -1.17 18.15
C HIS A 329 2.30 -0.14 17.03
N ALA A 330 3.45 0.46 16.74
CA ALA A 330 3.61 1.40 15.64
C ALA A 330 3.25 0.76 14.28
N LYS A 331 3.73 -0.46 14.01
CA LYS A 331 3.40 -1.20 12.79
C LYS A 331 1.89 -1.37 12.60
N ARG A 332 1.15 -1.78 13.64
CA ARG A 332 -0.30 -1.92 13.61
C ARG A 332 -0.99 -0.57 13.36
N LEU A 333 -0.50 0.47 14.03
CA LEU A 333 -1.01 1.83 13.87
C LEU A 333 -0.82 2.34 12.43
N TYR A 334 0.32 2.04 11.81
CA TYR A 334 0.61 2.45 10.45
C TYR A 334 -0.26 1.70 9.42
N ILE A 335 -0.53 0.42 9.62
CA ILE A 335 -1.49 -0.35 8.82
C ILE A 335 -2.87 0.30 8.88
N PHE A 336 -3.36 0.63 10.09
CA PHE A 336 -4.67 1.25 10.30
C PHE A 336 -4.81 2.59 9.55
N ASN A 337 -3.75 3.39 9.52
CA ASN A 337 -3.78 4.72 8.91
C ASN A 337 -3.50 4.71 7.41
N SER A 338 -2.65 3.82 6.93
CA SER A 338 -2.20 3.85 5.53
C SER A 338 -3.14 3.14 4.56
N LEU A 339 -3.66 1.96 4.91
CA LEU A 339 -4.47 1.17 3.99
C LEU A 339 -5.75 1.87 3.53
N PRO A 340 -6.53 2.54 4.42
CA PRO A 340 -7.68 3.33 3.99
C PRO A 340 -7.32 4.47 3.03
N MET A 341 -6.23 5.19 3.29
CA MET A 341 -5.78 6.28 2.43
C MET A 341 -5.44 5.78 1.02
N ILE A 342 -4.62 4.75 0.92
CA ILE A 342 -4.26 4.16 -0.38
C ILE A 342 -5.50 3.59 -1.08
N SER A 343 -6.39 2.91 -0.36
CA SER A 343 -7.64 2.38 -0.92
C SER A 343 -8.48 3.47 -1.55
N GLN A 344 -8.59 4.64 -0.91
CA GLN A 344 -9.32 5.79 -1.46
C GLN A 344 -8.63 6.40 -2.67
N MET A 345 -7.29 6.49 -2.68
CA MET A 345 -6.54 6.95 -3.85
C MET A 345 -6.82 6.06 -5.06
N ILE A 346 -6.77 4.74 -4.91
CA ILE A 346 -7.07 3.78 -5.98
C ILE A 346 -8.51 4.00 -6.49
N VAL A 347 -9.49 4.13 -5.59
CA VAL A 347 -10.89 4.38 -5.98
C VAL A 347 -11.06 5.69 -6.75
N LYS A 348 -10.46 6.80 -6.27
CA LYS A 348 -10.51 8.09 -6.95
C LYS A 348 -9.90 8.01 -8.35
N ARG A 349 -8.76 7.31 -8.46
CA ARG A 349 -8.07 7.11 -9.72
C ARG A 349 -8.91 6.28 -10.72
N ASP A 350 -9.52 5.18 -10.29
CA ASP A 350 -10.43 4.38 -11.13
C ASP A 350 -11.56 5.21 -11.70
N ILE A 351 -12.16 6.09 -10.87
CA ILE A 351 -13.22 7.00 -11.28
C ILE A 351 -12.72 7.99 -12.33
N LEU A 352 -11.53 8.59 -12.12
CA LEU A 352 -10.95 9.54 -13.06
C LEU A 352 -10.63 8.89 -14.41
N LEU A 353 -10.12 7.65 -14.40
CA LEU A 353 -9.80 6.91 -15.62
C LEU A 353 -11.06 6.45 -16.38
N SER A 354 -12.13 6.10 -15.67
CA SER A 354 -13.40 5.69 -16.29
C SER A 354 -14.20 6.88 -16.84
N GLY A 355 -14.15 8.06 -16.20
CA GLY A 355 -14.86 9.26 -16.63
C GLY A 355 -14.24 9.98 -17.83
N ASN A 356 -13.00 9.65 -18.22
CA ASN A 356 -12.36 10.20 -19.42
C ASN A 356 -12.62 9.38 -20.70
N ASN A 357 -13.42 8.32 -20.62
CA ASN A 357 -13.76 7.45 -21.75
C ASN A 357 -15.15 7.71 -22.35
N ASP A 358 -15.85 8.76 -21.89
CA ASP A 358 -17.11 9.28 -22.44
C ASP A 358 -16.83 10.61 -23.20
#